data_e839aa7bdc4c35e3e491e895c6a8ec9f
#
_entry.id   e839aa7bdc4c35e3e491e895c6a8ec9f
#
_cell.length_a   1.000
_cell.length_b   1.000
_cell.length_c   1.000
_cell.angle_alpha   90.00
_cell.angle_beta   90.00
_cell.angle_gamma   90.00
#
_symmetry.space_group_name_H-M   'P 1'
#
loop_
_entity.id
_entity.type
_entity.pdbx_description
1 polymer ?
#
loop_
_entity_poly.entity_id
_entity_poly.type
_entity_poly.pdbx_seq_one_letter_code
_entity_poly.pdbx_strand_id
1 'polypeptide(L)'
;LSVNMKCKNNIYIYGFWATLFFERSVWINYLKYNHYSIVEIGFLQTLLTLTMFLSELPSGLLTDKFGAKKIMYVGHFLICLYLFFMMLNINIAFITLGFMFYGIGLALISGSDQTLIYQYKPEQSYQKKIGKYMAISIVGLTVSSFIGGYLSTISWTSIFLIGIITQLISIVILMGIKLGYRKFDLKKREKVSFIRLLISLKSITSQKHMKYLLITISIFQSTISVLLNFSQLVLLDKNINTFNTSILISLALVCSAVSSLSIEKISIKIGQNVSTGVFLIVLAAAFFLFSSSETLLVIISFLLINFSFEFIDTSLNTVVQELSSDKIRTTLISGINTLTAGIMFVETSIISALFAKYNISVVFASVGIVLVMFTSIFYILFLKTINKKISN
;
A
#
# COMPACT_ATOMS: atom_id res chain seq x y z
N LEU A 1 -2.35 40.85 -16.58
CA LEU A 1 -1.60 39.75 -15.88
C LEU A 1 -2.27 38.43 -16.18
N SER A 2 -2.15 37.92 -17.42
CA SER A 2 -2.56 36.57 -17.78
C SER A 2 -1.46 35.61 -17.36
N VAL A 3 -1.47 35.20 -16.10
CA VAL A 3 -0.71 34.03 -15.64
C VAL A 3 -1.34 32.83 -16.34
N ASN A 4 -0.62 32.28 -17.29
CA ASN A 4 -0.96 31.16 -18.13
C ASN A 4 -1.39 29.96 -17.27
N MET A 5 -2.69 29.76 -17.08
CA MET A 5 -3.29 28.67 -16.30
C MET A 5 -3.23 27.32 -17.02
N LYS A 6 -2.10 26.99 -17.67
CA LYS A 6 -1.83 25.64 -18.20
C LYS A 6 -1.60 24.60 -17.10
N CYS A 7 -1.37 25.02 -15.83
CA CYS A 7 -1.25 24.09 -14.69
C CYS A 7 -2.57 23.46 -14.23
N LYS A 8 -3.74 24.01 -14.57
CA LYS A 8 -5.04 23.61 -14.02
C LYS A 8 -5.55 22.21 -14.43
N ASN A 9 -4.91 21.52 -15.36
CA ASN A 9 -5.46 20.28 -15.93
C ASN A 9 -4.49 19.10 -15.86
N ASN A 10 -3.67 19.00 -14.84
CA ASN A 10 -2.66 17.97 -14.81
C ASN A 10 -2.94 16.96 -13.69
N ILE A 11 -3.32 15.73 -14.07
CA ILE A 11 -3.55 14.63 -13.15
C ILE A 11 -2.32 14.29 -12.28
N TYR A 12 -1.14 14.61 -12.74
CA TYR A 12 0.11 14.39 -12.02
C TYR A 12 0.29 15.37 -10.84
N ILE A 13 -0.17 16.63 -11.03
CA ILE A 13 -0.22 17.60 -9.93
C ILE A 13 -1.23 17.13 -8.89
N TYR A 14 -2.39 16.64 -9.32
CA TYR A 14 -3.35 16.03 -8.42
C TYR A 14 -2.72 14.84 -7.66
N GLY A 15 -2.06 13.91 -8.35
CA GLY A 15 -1.40 12.76 -7.73
C GLY A 15 -0.39 13.14 -6.66
N PHE A 16 0.40 14.19 -6.89
CA PHE A 16 1.32 14.71 -5.88
C PHE A 16 0.59 15.20 -4.62
N TRP A 17 -0.38 16.12 -4.79
CA TRP A 17 -1.11 16.71 -3.67
C TRP A 17 -1.98 15.70 -2.92
N ALA A 18 -2.62 14.78 -3.63
CA ALA A 18 -3.50 13.76 -3.08
C ALA A 18 -2.75 12.73 -2.21
N THR A 19 -1.45 12.59 -2.39
CA THR A 19 -0.60 11.65 -1.64
C THR A 19 0.22 12.31 -0.52
N LEU A 20 -0.01 13.60 -0.23
CA LEU A 20 0.62 14.27 0.89
C LEU A 20 -0.09 13.90 2.22
N PHE A 21 0.31 12.75 2.77
CA PHE A 21 -0.16 12.24 4.06
C PHE A 21 0.91 12.47 5.14
N PHE A 22 0.92 13.64 5.76
CA PHE A 22 1.95 14.04 6.73
C PHE A 22 1.89 13.22 8.02
N GLU A 23 0.71 12.75 8.41
CA GLU A 23 0.51 11.92 9.60
C GLU A 23 0.98 10.48 9.41
N ARG A 24 1.09 9.99 8.17
CA ARG A 24 1.30 8.57 7.87
C ARG A 24 2.57 7.99 8.50
N SER A 25 3.64 8.77 8.59
CA SER A 25 4.90 8.33 9.18
C SER A 25 4.98 8.52 10.71
N VAL A 26 3.96 9.14 11.33
CA VAL A 26 4.01 9.54 12.75
C VAL A 26 2.74 9.24 13.54
N TRP A 27 1.67 8.71 12.94
CA TRP A 27 0.37 8.55 13.61
C TRP A 27 0.41 7.59 14.81
N ILE A 28 1.21 6.52 14.75
CA ILE A 28 1.41 5.60 15.87
C ILE A 28 2.12 6.33 17.01
N ASN A 29 3.17 7.10 16.67
CA ASN A 29 3.94 7.87 17.63
C ASN A 29 3.05 8.94 18.31
N TYR A 30 2.14 9.56 17.53
CA TYR A 30 1.14 10.49 18.04
C TYR A 30 0.19 9.81 19.05
N LEU A 31 -0.33 8.64 18.73
CA LEU A 31 -1.20 7.90 19.65
C LEU A 31 -0.43 7.44 20.91
N LYS A 32 0.80 6.98 20.76
CA LYS A 32 1.67 6.65 21.90
C LYS A 32 1.96 7.86 22.79
N TYR A 33 2.21 9.03 22.18
CA TYR A 33 2.37 10.30 22.90
C TYR A 33 1.12 10.67 23.71
N ASN A 34 -0.07 10.36 23.19
CA ASN A 34 -1.36 10.56 23.88
C ASN A 34 -1.77 9.36 24.76
N HIS A 35 -0.82 8.50 25.16
CA HIS A 35 -0.97 7.38 26.10
C HIS A 35 -1.91 6.25 25.64
N TYR A 36 -2.21 6.14 24.33
CA TYR A 36 -2.95 4.98 23.83
C TYR A 36 -2.10 3.71 23.93
N SER A 37 -2.75 2.63 24.34
CA SER A 37 -2.13 1.31 24.47
C SER A 37 -1.82 0.69 23.09
N ILE A 38 -0.92 -0.29 23.04
CA ILE A 38 -0.62 -1.05 21.82
C ILE A 38 -1.86 -1.78 21.30
N VAL A 39 -2.74 -2.24 22.20
CA VAL A 39 -4.00 -2.92 21.84
C VAL A 39 -4.95 -1.95 21.11
N GLU A 40 -5.12 -0.74 21.61
CA GLU A 40 -5.95 0.29 20.95
C GLU A 40 -5.39 0.70 19.59
N ILE A 41 -4.07 0.90 19.49
CA ILE A 41 -3.41 1.19 18.21
C ILE A 41 -3.60 0.03 17.21
N GLY A 42 -3.43 -1.19 17.66
CA GLY A 42 -3.66 -2.38 16.85
C GLY A 42 -5.11 -2.55 16.43
N PHE A 43 -6.07 -2.25 17.32
CA PHE A 43 -7.50 -2.22 17.01
C PHE A 43 -7.81 -1.19 15.90
N LEU A 44 -7.29 0.03 16.02
CA LEU A 44 -7.47 1.08 15.01
C LEU A 44 -6.88 0.67 13.64
N GLN A 45 -5.70 0.08 13.62
CA GLN A 45 -5.10 -0.45 12.39
C GLN A 45 -5.92 -1.59 11.78
N THR A 46 -6.44 -2.50 12.61
CA THR A 46 -7.32 -3.58 12.17
C THR A 46 -8.62 -3.03 11.58
N LEU A 47 -9.20 -2.02 12.23
CA LEU A 47 -10.43 -1.37 11.77
C LEU A 47 -10.23 -0.63 10.43
N LEU A 48 -9.09 0.05 10.27
CA LEU A 48 -8.70 0.68 9.00
C LEU A 48 -8.68 -0.36 7.88
N THR A 49 -7.99 -1.47 8.10
CA THR A 49 -7.87 -2.55 7.11
C THR A 49 -9.23 -3.18 6.78
N LEU A 50 -10.06 -3.40 7.80
CA LEU A 50 -11.41 -3.94 7.64
C LEU A 50 -12.31 -3.00 6.82
N THR A 51 -12.32 -1.72 7.17
CA THR A 51 -13.16 -0.73 6.47
C THR A 51 -12.71 -0.51 5.04
N MET A 52 -11.41 -0.51 4.76
CA MET A 52 -10.88 -0.52 3.38
C MET A 52 -11.37 -1.73 2.62
N PHE A 53 -11.18 -2.94 3.16
CA PHE A 53 -11.59 -4.21 2.52
C PHE A 53 -13.08 -4.24 2.20
N LEU A 54 -13.93 -3.90 3.17
CA LEU A 54 -15.39 -3.89 2.99
C LEU A 54 -15.85 -2.82 1.98
N SER A 55 -15.13 -1.71 1.89
CA SER A 55 -15.50 -0.58 1.02
C SER A 55 -14.97 -0.73 -0.41
N GLU A 56 -14.02 -1.60 -0.68
CA GLU A 56 -13.37 -1.71 -1.99
C GLU A 56 -14.35 -2.11 -3.10
N LEU A 57 -15.21 -3.11 -2.86
CA LEU A 57 -16.24 -3.50 -3.82
C LEU A 57 -17.33 -2.44 -4.02
N PRO A 58 -17.94 -1.88 -2.95
CA PRO A 58 -18.88 -0.77 -3.08
C PRO A 58 -18.29 0.44 -3.80
N SER A 59 -17.02 0.79 -3.56
CA SER A 59 -16.36 1.94 -4.19
C SER A 59 -16.32 1.82 -5.71
N GLY A 60 -16.01 0.64 -6.23
CA GLY A 60 -16.02 0.37 -7.67
C GLY A 60 -17.41 0.56 -8.29
N LEU A 61 -18.46 0.03 -7.65
CA LEU A 61 -19.85 0.18 -8.09
C LEU A 61 -20.31 1.64 -8.05
N LEU A 62 -19.95 2.37 -7.00
CA LEU A 62 -20.25 3.79 -6.86
C LEU A 62 -19.53 4.63 -7.93
N THR A 63 -18.27 4.29 -8.21
CA THR A 63 -17.46 4.92 -9.26
C THR A 63 -18.08 4.74 -10.65
N ASP A 64 -18.56 3.55 -10.96
CA ASP A 64 -19.25 3.26 -12.21
C ASP A 64 -20.59 4.01 -12.32
N LYS A 65 -21.32 4.16 -11.21
CA LYS A 65 -22.64 4.82 -11.21
C LYS A 65 -22.57 6.35 -11.20
N PHE A 66 -21.68 6.93 -10.40
CA PHE A 66 -21.65 8.38 -10.16
C PHE A 66 -20.46 9.08 -10.84
N GLY A 67 -19.49 8.31 -11.34
CA GLY A 67 -18.27 8.79 -11.98
C GLY A 67 -17.12 9.02 -10.99
N ALA A 68 -15.89 8.74 -11.45
CA ALA A 68 -14.69 8.74 -10.62
C ALA A 68 -14.48 10.03 -9.81
N LYS A 69 -14.60 11.21 -10.45
CA LYS A 69 -14.37 12.50 -9.78
C LYS A 69 -15.27 12.72 -8.57
N LYS A 70 -16.57 12.40 -8.67
CA LYS A 70 -17.51 12.60 -7.56
C LYS A 70 -17.19 11.72 -6.38
N ILE A 71 -16.83 10.47 -6.65
CA ILE A 71 -16.47 9.51 -5.61
C ILE A 71 -15.16 9.92 -4.92
N MET A 72 -14.18 10.41 -5.69
CA MET A 72 -12.93 10.92 -5.13
C MET A 72 -13.15 12.17 -4.25
N TYR A 73 -14.11 13.06 -4.58
CA TYR A 73 -14.46 14.18 -3.68
C TYR A 73 -14.95 13.68 -2.32
N VAL A 74 -15.82 12.67 -2.33
CA VAL A 74 -16.31 12.06 -1.08
C VAL A 74 -15.14 11.40 -0.34
N GLY A 75 -14.26 10.70 -1.05
CA GLY A 75 -13.07 10.08 -0.45
C GLY A 75 -12.18 11.10 0.27
N HIS A 76 -11.82 12.21 -0.40
CA HIS A 76 -11.01 13.27 0.21
C HIS A 76 -11.72 13.95 1.40
N PHE A 77 -13.04 14.15 1.30
CA PHE A 77 -13.81 14.71 2.41
C PHE A 77 -13.78 13.78 3.63
N LEU A 78 -13.90 12.46 3.45
CA LEU A 78 -13.81 11.50 4.56
C LEU A 78 -12.41 11.48 5.17
N ILE A 79 -11.35 11.64 4.36
CA ILE A 79 -9.99 11.79 4.88
C ILE A 79 -9.83 13.08 5.69
N CYS A 80 -10.44 14.19 5.26
CA CYS A 80 -10.47 15.42 6.08
C CYS A 80 -11.16 15.19 7.43
N LEU A 81 -12.26 14.43 7.47
CA LEU A 81 -12.93 14.08 8.74
C LEU A 81 -12.03 13.23 9.63
N TYR A 82 -11.32 12.24 9.08
CA TYR A 82 -10.32 11.49 9.84
C TYR A 82 -9.27 12.40 10.48
N LEU A 83 -8.64 13.26 9.67
CA LEU A 83 -7.61 14.18 10.15
C LEU A 83 -8.17 15.14 11.23
N PHE A 84 -9.40 15.57 11.08
CA PHE A 84 -10.08 16.40 12.05
C PHE A 84 -10.32 15.66 13.37
N PHE A 85 -10.78 14.41 13.33
CA PHE A 85 -10.97 13.61 14.55
C PHE A 85 -9.63 13.27 15.23
N MET A 86 -8.58 13.01 14.46
CA MET A 86 -7.23 12.85 15.00
C MET A 86 -6.72 14.12 15.67
N MET A 87 -6.97 15.29 15.08
CA MET A 87 -6.59 16.58 15.64
C MET A 87 -7.31 16.88 16.96
N LEU A 88 -8.61 16.59 17.05
CA LEU A 88 -9.40 16.84 18.25
C LEU A 88 -9.01 15.90 19.41
N ASN A 89 -8.69 14.65 19.10
CA ASN A 89 -8.25 13.62 20.06
C ASN A 89 -9.07 13.59 21.37
N ILE A 90 -10.40 13.64 21.27
CA ILE A 90 -11.30 13.73 22.43
C ILE A 90 -11.29 12.42 23.22
N ASN A 91 -11.49 11.30 22.53
CA ASN A 91 -11.46 9.95 23.09
C ASN A 91 -11.31 8.90 22.00
N ILE A 92 -11.10 7.64 22.41
CA ILE A 92 -10.90 6.51 21.47
C ILE A 92 -12.08 6.31 20.50
N ALA A 93 -13.33 6.60 20.92
CA ALA A 93 -14.50 6.42 20.06
C ALA A 93 -14.48 7.40 18.87
N PHE A 94 -14.08 8.66 19.08
CA PHE A 94 -13.92 9.65 18.02
C PHE A 94 -12.79 9.25 17.05
N ILE A 95 -11.67 8.78 17.59
CA ILE A 95 -10.56 8.29 16.76
C ILE A 95 -11.01 7.06 15.96
N THR A 96 -11.75 6.15 16.57
CA THR A 96 -12.32 4.97 15.89
C THR A 96 -13.18 5.35 14.70
N LEU A 97 -14.09 6.34 14.86
CA LEU A 97 -14.88 6.89 13.75
C LEU A 97 -13.98 7.51 12.67
N GLY A 98 -12.94 8.23 13.07
CA GLY A 98 -11.95 8.79 12.15
C GLY A 98 -11.28 7.69 11.30
N PHE A 99 -10.81 6.61 11.91
CA PHE A 99 -10.20 5.49 11.21
C PHE A 99 -11.17 4.77 10.26
N MET A 100 -12.45 4.66 10.63
CA MET A 100 -13.48 4.16 9.70
C MET A 100 -13.61 5.06 8.47
N PHE A 101 -13.69 6.37 8.66
CA PHE A 101 -13.74 7.33 7.56
C PHE A 101 -12.48 7.28 6.71
N TYR A 102 -11.32 7.10 7.32
CA TYR A 102 -10.05 6.97 6.60
C TYR A 102 -10.05 5.75 5.69
N GLY A 103 -10.42 4.58 6.20
CA GLY A 103 -10.49 3.35 5.42
C GLY A 103 -11.48 3.43 4.25
N ILE A 104 -12.68 3.97 4.50
CA ILE A 104 -13.68 4.20 3.44
C ILE A 104 -13.14 5.22 2.42
N GLY A 105 -12.55 6.33 2.88
CA GLY A 105 -12.01 7.39 2.03
C GLY A 105 -10.91 6.87 1.10
N LEU A 106 -9.95 6.09 1.64
CA LEU A 106 -8.89 5.48 0.85
C LEU A 106 -9.44 4.50 -0.20
N ALA A 107 -10.42 3.67 0.15
CA ALA A 107 -11.04 2.74 -0.78
C ALA A 107 -11.82 3.46 -1.90
N LEU A 108 -12.49 4.58 -1.60
CA LEU A 108 -13.18 5.39 -2.60
C LEU A 108 -12.20 6.04 -3.60
N ILE A 109 -11.00 6.42 -3.15
CA ILE A 109 -9.99 7.03 -4.01
C ILE A 109 -9.30 5.98 -4.86
N SER A 110 -8.80 4.87 -4.27
CA SER A 110 -7.95 3.89 -4.94
C SER A 110 -8.59 3.24 -6.17
N GLY A 111 -9.89 2.95 -6.14
CA GLY A 111 -10.62 2.41 -7.29
C GLY A 111 -10.97 3.45 -8.35
N SER A 112 -11.16 4.71 -7.92
CA SER A 112 -11.57 5.81 -8.77
C SER A 112 -10.41 6.47 -9.50
N ASP A 113 -9.22 6.55 -8.89
CA ASP A 113 -8.04 7.18 -9.49
C ASP A 113 -7.57 6.45 -10.74
N GLN A 114 -7.57 5.12 -10.74
CA GLN A 114 -7.25 4.31 -11.91
C GLN A 114 -8.21 4.59 -13.08
N THR A 115 -9.51 4.72 -12.78
CA THR A 115 -10.53 5.10 -13.77
C THR A 115 -10.28 6.51 -14.30
N LEU A 116 -9.95 7.45 -13.41
CA LEU A 116 -9.63 8.83 -13.78
C LEU A 116 -8.39 8.90 -14.69
N ILE A 117 -7.31 8.17 -14.35
CA ILE A 117 -6.08 8.09 -15.15
C ILE A 117 -6.36 7.48 -16.53
N TYR A 118 -7.22 6.46 -16.59
CA TYR A 118 -7.60 5.86 -17.86
C TYR A 118 -8.32 6.86 -18.78
N GLN A 119 -9.24 7.68 -18.24
CA GLN A 119 -10.01 8.68 -18.97
C GLN A 119 -9.19 9.94 -19.32
N TYR A 120 -8.10 10.19 -18.61
CA TYR A 120 -7.25 11.36 -18.84
C TYR A 120 -6.39 11.14 -20.08
N LYS A 121 -6.42 12.11 -21.03
CA LYS A 121 -5.67 12.05 -22.30
C LYS A 121 -5.75 10.66 -22.95
N PRO A 122 -6.91 10.29 -23.51
CA PRO A 122 -7.17 8.95 -24.03
C PRO A 122 -6.25 8.53 -25.18
N GLU A 123 -5.58 9.48 -25.83
CA GLU A 123 -4.59 9.26 -26.89
C GLU A 123 -3.26 8.70 -26.38
N GLN A 124 -2.99 8.82 -25.08
CA GLN A 124 -1.74 8.32 -24.48
C GLN A 124 -1.92 6.91 -23.92
N SER A 125 -0.83 6.12 -23.97
CA SER A 125 -0.79 4.79 -23.35
C SER A 125 -1.11 4.84 -21.85
N TYR A 126 -2.00 3.96 -21.40
CA TYR A 126 -2.36 3.84 -19.99
C TYR A 126 -1.15 3.50 -19.11
N GLN A 127 -0.30 2.58 -19.57
CA GLN A 127 0.91 2.18 -18.81
C GLN A 127 1.84 3.36 -18.55
N LYS A 128 2.06 4.22 -19.54
CA LYS A 128 2.89 5.44 -19.37
C LYS A 128 2.27 6.41 -18.38
N LYS A 129 0.95 6.57 -18.41
CA LYS A 129 0.22 7.48 -17.51
C LYS A 129 0.26 6.99 -16.08
N ILE A 130 -0.06 5.72 -15.85
CA ILE A 130 -0.08 5.14 -14.50
C ILE A 130 1.32 5.07 -13.89
N GLY A 131 2.34 4.70 -14.68
CA GLY A 131 3.72 4.69 -14.18
C GLY A 131 4.20 6.07 -13.74
N LYS A 132 3.90 7.12 -14.54
CA LYS A 132 4.24 8.50 -14.14
C LYS A 132 3.44 8.98 -12.93
N TYR A 133 2.16 8.62 -12.84
CA TYR A 133 1.32 8.95 -11.69
C TYR A 133 1.86 8.30 -10.40
N MET A 134 2.16 7.01 -10.45
CA MET A 134 2.74 6.27 -9.33
C MET A 134 4.08 6.84 -8.85
N ALA A 135 4.99 7.15 -9.80
CA ALA A 135 6.28 7.76 -9.47
C ALA A 135 6.11 9.10 -8.73
N ILE A 136 5.21 9.96 -9.20
CA ILE A 136 4.91 11.24 -8.56
C ILE A 136 4.24 11.06 -7.19
N SER A 137 3.37 10.07 -7.06
CA SER A 137 2.73 9.72 -5.80
C SER A 137 3.74 9.26 -4.74
N ILE A 138 4.75 8.47 -5.14
CA ILE A 138 5.85 8.06 -4.24
C ILE A 138 6.65 9.27 -3.79
N VAL A 139 6.96 10.22 -4.69
CA VAL A 139 7.63 11.48 -4.32
C VAL A 139 6.79 12.26 -3.30
N GLY A 140 5.48 12.38 -3.51
CA GLY A 140 4.56 13.03 -2.57
C GLY A 140 4.57 12.36 -1.18
N LEU A 141 4.48 11.03 -1.14
CA LEU A 141 4.57 10.26 0.12
C LEU A 141 5.91 10.44 0.83
N THR A 142 7.02 10.44 0.09
CA THR A 142 8.36 10.62 0.65
C THR A 142 8.51 12.00 1.28
N VAL A 143 8.11 13.04 0.54
CA VAL A 143 8.18 14.43 1.00
C VAL A 143 7.27 14.65 2.22
N SER A 144 6.03 14.15 2.17
CA SER A 144 5.10 14.30 3.28
C SER A 144 5.53 13.53 4.53
N SER A 145 6.14 12.34 4.38
CA SER A 145 6.68 11.58 5.50
C SER A 145 7.81 12.34 6.21
N PHE A 146 8.74 12.92 5.45
CA PHE A 146 9.83 13.73 6.00
C PHE A 146 9.30 14.99 6.71
N ILE A 147 8.44 15.75 6.04
CA ILE A 147 7.84 16.98 6.60
C ILE A 147 6.98 16.67 7.82
N GLY A 148 6.19 15.58 7.80
CA GLY A 148 5.38 15.13 8.93
C GLY A 148 6.21 14.84 10.17
N GLY A 149 7.36 14.17 9.98
CA GLY A 149 8.33 13.97 11.06
C GLY A 149 8.91 15.27 11.62
N TYR A 150 9.26 16.21 10.75
CA TYR A 150 9.72 17.54 11.20
C TYR A 150 8.62 18.30 11.96
N LEU A 151 7.40 18.33 11.44
CA LEU A 151 6.27 18.98 12.09
C LEU A 151 5.94 18.37 13.46
N SER A 152 6.17 17.06 13.65
CA SER A 152 5.95 16.41 14.94
C SER A 152 6.82 16.95 16.06
N THR A 153 7.97 17.56 15.74
CA THR A 153 8.86 18.23 16.71
C THR A 153 8.37 19.61 17.11
N ILE A 154 7.47 20.21 16.32
CA ILE A 154 6.93 21.53 16.53
C ILE A 154 5.52 21.45 17.17
N SER A 155 4.59 20.78 16.48
CA SER A 155 3.22 20.67 16.93
C SER A 155 2.47 19.53 16.21
N TRP A 156 1.86 18.64 16.95
CA TRP A 156 0.99 17.59 16.42
C TRP A 156 -0.21 18.16 15.64
N THR A 157 -0.80 19.24 16.14
CA THR A 157 -1.94 19.91 15.50
C THR A 157 -1.59 20.39 14.09
N SER A 158 -0.38 20.89 13.89
CA SER A 158 0.09 21.39 12.59
C SER A 158 0.09 20.29 11.51
N ILE A 159 0.42 19.04 11.88
CA ILE A 159 0.42 17.90 10.97
C ILE A 159 -0.97 17.68 10.38
N PHE A 160 -1.99 17.64 11.25
CA PHE A 160 -3.38 17.41 10.85
C PHE A 160 -3.96 18.58 10.07
N LEU A 161 -3.68 19.82 10.50
CA LEU A 161 -4.14 21.03 9.79
C LEU A 161 -3.56 21.11 8.37
N ILE A 162 -2.24 20.89 8.21
CA ILE A 162 -1.62 20.88 6.88
C ILE A 162 -2.18 19.72 6.06
N GLY A 163 -2.39 18.55 6.66
CA GLY A 163 -3.06 17.42 6.02
C GLY A 163 -4.45 17.79 5.49
N ILE A 164 -5.30 18.42 6.29
CA ILE A 164 -6.64 18.89 5.86
C ILE A 164 -6.51 19.87 4.68
N ILE A 165 -5.61 20.86 4.79
CA ILE A 165 -5.38 21.84 3.73
C ILE A 165 -4.97 21.16 2.41
N THR A 166 -4.06 20.20 2.45
CA THR A 166 -3.60 19.50 1.23
C THR A 166 -4.70 18.63 0.62
N GLN A 167 -5.55 17.99 1.42
CA GLN A 167 -6.71 17.25 0.92
C GLN A 167 -7.74 18.20 0.26
N LEU A 168 -7.99 19.37 0.82
CA LEU A 168 -8.83 20.40 0.20
C LEU A 168 -8.24 20.94 -1.10
N ILE A 169 -6.92 21.18 -1.14
CA ILE A 169 -6.22 21.56 -2.38
C ILE A 169 -6.38 20.45 -3.44
N SER A 170 -6.29 19.19 -3.04
CA SER A 170 -6.50 18.05 -3.95
C SER A 170 -7.89 18.04 -4.56
N ILE A 171 -8.93 18.36 -3.79
CA ILE A 171 -10.30 18.52 -4.29
C ILE A 171 -10.36 19.66 -5.34
N VAL A 172 -9.76 20.82 -5.04
CA VAL A 172 -9.74 21.97 -5.96
C VAL A 172 -9.03 21.62 -7.28
N ILE A 173 -7.87 20.95 -7.19
CA ILE A 173 -7.12 20.50 -8.37
C ILE A 173 -7.96 19.50 -9.19
N LEU A 174 -8.60 18.55 -8.50
CA LEU A 174 -9.44 17.53 -9.11
C LEU A 174 -10.65 18.15 -9.85
N MET A 175 -11.23 19.25 -9.33
CA MET A 175 -12.28 20.01 -10.01
C MET A 175 -11.80 20.54 -11.37
N GLY A 176 -10.56 21.00 -11.45
CA GLY A 176 -9.94 21.54 -12.66
C GLY A 176 -9.57 20.49 -13.73
N ILE A 177 -9.50 19.21 -13.42
CA ILE A 177 -9.13 18.18 -14.39
C ILE A 177 -10.23 18.02 -15.45
N LYS A 178 -9.90 18.25 -16.72
CA LYS A 178 -10.80 17.96 -17.84
C LYS A 178 -10.57 16.51 -18.29
N LEU A 179 -11.65 15.75 -18.34
CA LEU A 179 -11.63 14.37 -18.86
C LEU A 179 -11.95 14.42 -20.35
N GLY A 180 -11.19 13.67 -21.16
CA GLY A 180 -11.51 13.49 -22.57
C GLY A 180 -12.82 12.71 -22.72
N TYR A 181 -13.66 13.12 -23.66
CA TYR A 181 -14.88 12.40 -24.02
C TYR A 181 -14.50 11.09 -24.74
N ARG A 182 -14.15 10.04 -24.01
CA ARG A 182 -14.42 8.69 -24.49
C ARG A 182 -15.82 8.36 -23.97
N LYS A 183 -16.80 8.20 -24.88
CA LYS A 183 -18.04 7.51 -24.54
C LYS A 183 -17.65 6.17 -23.93
N PHE A 184 -17.64 6.11 -22.62
CA PHE A 184 -17.47 4.85 -21.90
C PHE A 184 -18.71 4.04 -22.23
N ASP A 185 -18.54 3.00 -23.02
CA ASP A 185 -19.62 2.07 -23.32
C ASP A 185 -19.87 1.26 -22.05
N LEU A 186 -20.65 1.86 -21.14
CA LEU A 186 -21.10 1.27 -19.87
C LEU A 186 -21.78 -0.09 -20.07
N LYS A 187 -22.22 -0.37 -21.32
CA LYS A 187 -22.83 -1.65 -21.70
C LYS A 187 -21.80 -2.81 -21.82
N LYS A 188 -20.50 -2.53 -21.96
CA LYS A 188 -19.46 -3.56 -22.11
C LYS A 188 -18.73 -3.93 -20.82
N ARG A 189 -18.87 -3.20 -19.72
CA ARG A 189 -18.44 -3.70 -18.43
C ARG A 189 -19.48 -4.71 -17.95
N GLU A 190 -19.23 -5.98 -18.19
CA GLU A 190 -19.93 -7.05 -17.45
C GLU A 190 -19.84 -6.69 -15.98
N LYS A 191 -21.01 -6.55 -15.32
CA LYS A 191 -21.08 -6.35 -13.87
C LYS A 191 -20.22 -7.42 -13.23
N VAL A 192 -19.03 -7.06 -12.75
CA VAL A 192 -18.18 -7.99 -11.98
C VAL A 192 -18.90 -8.21 -10.67
N SER A 193 -19.78 -9.19 -10.65
CA SER A 193 -20.41 -9.67 -9.41
C SER A 193 -19.31 -10.34 -8.59
N PHE A 194 -19.30 -10.12 -7.29
CA PHE A 194 -18.43 -10.84 -6.35
C PHE A 194 -18.48 -12.37 -6.59
N ILE A 195 -19.66 -12.87 -6.93
CA ILE A 195 -19.87 -14.30 -7.29
C ILE A 195 -19.06 -14.67 -8.56
N ARG A 196 -19.04 -13.83 -9.60
CA ARG A 196 -18.25 -14.08 -10.81
C ARG A 196 -16.74 -14.01 -10.52
N LEU A 197 -16.31 -13.12 -9.63
CA LEU A 197 -14.92 -13.03 -9.17
C LEU A 197 -14.51 -14.32 -8.43
N LEU A 198 -15.37 -14.85 -7.55
CA LEU A 198 -15.15 -16.13 -6.88
C LEU A 198 -15.12 -17.31 -7.85
N ILE A 199 -16.03 -17.34 -8.84
CA ILE A 199 -16.07 -18.40 -9.86
C ILE A 199 -14.81 -18.36 -10.73
N SER A 200 -14.37 -17.17 -11.16
CA SER A 200 -13.16 -17.02 -11.97
C SER A 200 -11.89 -17.33 -11.17
N LEU A 201 -11.82 -16.95 -9.89
CA LEU A 201 -10.74 -17.37 -9.00
C LEU A 201 -10.72 -18.90 -8.84
N LYS A 202 -11.87 -19.54 -8.67
CA LYS A 202 -11.97 -21.00 -8.60
C LYS A 202 -11.47 -21.68 -9.88
N SER A 203 -11.76 -21.13 -11.06
CA SER A 203 -11.26 -21.66 -12.33
C SER A 203 -9.75 -21.47 -12.50
N ILE A 204 -9.20 -20.35 -12.04
CA ILE A 204 -7.75 -20.05 -12.08
C ILE A 204 -7.01 -20.92 -11.07
N THR A 205 -7.53 -21.08 -9.85
CA THR A 205 -6.93 -21.92 -8.79
C THR A 205 -7.05 -23.43 -9.06
N SER A 206 -7.78 -23.84 -10.09
CA SER A 206 -7.78 -25.24 -10.55
C SER A 206 -6.42 -25.69 -11.08
N GLN A 207 -5.62 -24.75 -11.61
CA GLN A 207 -4.24 -25.00 -12.04
C GLN A 207 -3.30 -24.89 -10.84
N LYS A 208 -2.62 -25.97 -10.46
CA LYS A 208 -1.77 -26.05 -9.26
C LYS A 208 -0.70 -24.94 -9.20
N HIS A 209 -0.02 -24.65 -10.31
CA HIS A 209 1.00 -23.58 -10.33
C HIS A 209 0.41 -22.19 -10.04
N MET A 210 -0.76 -21.87 -10.61
CA MET A 210 -1.43 -20.59 -10.34
C MET A 210 -1.89 -20.50 -8.88
N LYS A 211 -2.37 -21.59 -8.30
CA LYS A 211 -2.75 -21.65 -6.88
C LYS A 211 -1.56 -21.32 -5.98
N TYR A 212 -0.40 -21.95 -6.20
CA TYR A 212 0.79 -21.68 -5.40
C TYR A 212 1.27 -20.26 -5.56
N LEU A 213 1.26 -19.70 -6.78
CA LEU A 213 1.64 -18.32 -7.04
C LEU A 213 0.73 -17.32 -6.32
N LEU A 214 -0.59 -17.52 -6.38
CA LEU A 214 -1.56 -16.66 -5.68
C LEU A 214 -1.36 -16.68 -4.16
N ILE A 215 -1.17 -17.86 -3.59
CA ILE A 215 -0.91 -18.01 -2.15
C ILE A 215 0.39 -17.30 -1.77
N THR A 216 1.46 -17.51 -2.56
CA THR A 216 2.77 -16.86 -2.33
C THR A 216 2.64 -15.35 -2.28
N ILE A 217 2.02 -14.76 -3.31
CA ILE A 217 1.90 -13.30 -3.41
C ILE A 217 1.00 -12.74 -2.31
N SER A 218 -0.17 -13.34 -2.10
CA SER A 218 -1.12 -12.79 -1.13
C SER A 218 -0.59 -12.83 0.30
N ILE A 219 0.05 -13.93 0.72
CA ILE A 219 0.67 -14.02 2.05
C ILE A 219 1.86 -13.07 2.14
N PHE A 220 2.71 -13.02 1.11
CA PHE A 220 3.89 -12.16 1.12
C PHE A 220 3.50 -10.67 1.24
N GLN A 221 2.60 -10.20 0.39
CA GLN A 221 2.14 -8.82 0.41
C GLN A 221 1.42 -8.45 1.71
N SER A 222 0.52 -9.32 2.22
CA SER A 222 -0.24 -9.03 3.44
C SER A 222 0.67 -8.92 4.66
N THR A 223 1.49 -9.94 4.91
CA THR A 223 2.32 -9.99 6.12
C THR A 223 3.35 -8.86 6.15
N ILE A 224 4.05 -8.59 5.04
CA ILE A 224 4.99 -7.47 4.97
C ILE A 224 4.26 -6.12 5.15
N SER A 225 3.11 -5.95 4.52
CA SER A 225 2.33 -4.71 4.68
C SER A 225 1.92 -4.48 6.13
N VAL A 226 1.50 -5.53 6.84
CA VAL A 226 1.20 -5.44 8.28
C VAL A 226 2.44 -5.07 9.08
N LEU A 227 3.57 -5.74 8.85
CA LEU A 227 4.82 -5.44 9.55
C LEU A 227 5.28 -4.00 9.30
N LEU A 228 5.23 -3.52 8.04
CA LEU A 228 5.61 -2.16 7.70
C LEU A 228 4.64 -1.11 8.27
N ASN A 229 3.35 -1.43 8.38
CA ASN A 229 2.38 -0.54 9.03
C ASN A 229 2.69 -0.35 10.53
N PHE A 230 3.23 -1.36 11.19
CA PHE A 230 3.69 -1.26 12.59
C PHE A 230 5.15 -0.80 12.73
N SER A 231 5.84 -0.47 11.66
CA SER A 231 7.27 -0.09 11.70
C SER A 231 7.56 1.06 12.66
N GLN A 232 6.66 2.05 12.77
CA GLN A 232 6.80 3.17 13.72
C GLN A 232 6.87 2.67 15.17
N LEU A 233 6.01 1.72 15.55
CA LEU A 233 5.99 1.13 16.88
C LEU A 233 7.29 0.37 17.18
N VAL A 234 7.77 -0.37 16.19
CA VAL A 234 8.99 -1.19 16.31
C VAL A 234 10.24 -0.31 16.42
N LEU A 235 10.30 0.78 15.63
CA LEU A 235 11.41 1.74 15.69
C LEU A 235 11.41 2.55 17.01
N LEU A 236 10.24 2.86 17.56
CA LEU A 236 10.12 3.44 18.91
C LEU A 236 10.63 2.51 19.99
N ASP A 237 10.32 1.21 19.92
CA ASP A 237 10.81 0.18 20.83
C ASP A 237 12.36 0.11 20.82
N LYS A 238 12.98 0.46 19.69
CA LYS A 238 14.44 0.60 19.53
C LYS A 238 14.98 1.99 19.93
N ASN A 239 14.22 2.80 20.66
CA ASN A 239 14.57 4.15 21.10
C ASN A 239 14.89 5.12 19.94
N ILE A 240 14.39 4.88 18.73
CA ILE A 240 14.50 5.81 17.60
C ILE A 240 13.36 6.81 17.73
N ASN A 241 13.69 8.09 17.90
CA ASN A 241 12.70 9.14 18.08
C ASN A 241 11.82 9.34 16.82
N THR A 242 10.69 10.03 16.99
CA THR A 242 9.67 10.21 15.94
C THR A 242 10.23 10.85 14.67
N PHE A 243 11.08 11.87 14.79
CA PHE A 243 11.69 12.53 13.64
C PHE A 243 12.61 11.58 12.86
N ASN A 244 13.50 10.88 13.55
CA ASN A 244 14.40 9.89 12.93
C ASN A 244 13.62 8.73 12.31
N THR A 245 12.53 8.27 12.96
CA THR A 245 11.61 7.28 12.39
C THR A 245 11.03 7.75 11.05
N SER A 246 10.62 9.00 10.96
CA SER A 246 10.07 9.57 9.72
C SER A 246 11.13 9.72 8.63
N ILE A 247 12.37 10.08 8.98
CA ILE A 247 13.50 10.06 8.05
C ILE A 247 13.73 8.65 7.51
N LEU A 248 13.75 7.65 8.38
CA LEU A 248 13.95 6.25 7.98
C LEU A 248 12.84 5.75 7.07
N ILE A 249 11.58 6.07 7.36
CA ILE A 249 10.44 5.73 6.49
C ILE A 249 10.58 6.43 5.12
N SER A 250 11.00 7.70 5.11
CA SER A 250 11.24 8.42 3.85
C SER A 250 12.37 7.80 3.03
N LEU A 251 13.48 7.42 3.68
CA LEU A 251 14.59 6.71 3.03
C LEU A 251 14.16 5.32 2.54
N ALA A 252 13.33 4.61 3.30
CA ALA A 252 12.80 3.32 2.89
C ALA A 252 11.96 3.43 1.61
N LEU A 253 11.13 4.47 1.45
CA LEU A 253 10.39 4.73 0.21
C LEU A 253 11.32 4.99 -0.98
N VAL A 254 12.43 5.70 -0.77
CA VAL A 254 13.47 5.89 -1.80
C VAL A 254 14.15 4.55 -2.13
N CYS A 255 14.51 3.75 -1.12
CA CYS A 255 15.08 2.40 -1.32
C CYS A 255 14.13 1.50 -2.12
N SER A 256 12.84 1.52 -1.83
CA SER A 256 11.81 0.78 -2.59
C SER A 256 11.78 1.24 -4.06
N ALA A 257 11.79 2.55 -4.32
CA ALA A 257 11.83 3.07 -5.68
C ALA A 257 13.09 2.64 -6.45
N VAL A 258 14.26 2.69 -5.82
CA VAL A 258 15.54 2.23 -6.40
C VAL A 258 15.49 0.73 -6.66
N SER A 259 14.92 -0.05 -5.75
CA SER A 259 14.71 -1.50 -5.90
C SER A 259 13.90 -1.80 -7.14
N SER A 260 12.72 -1.20 -7.28
CA SER A 260 11.84 -1.34 -8.45
C SER A 260 12.55 -1.05 -9.78
N LEU A 261 13.35 0.01 -9.84
CA LEU A 261 14.14 0.38 -11.03
C LEU A 261 15.30 -0.58 -11.33
N SER A 262 15.74 -1.35 -10.34
CA SER A 262 16.88 -2.26 -10.44
C SER A 262 16.52 -3.66 -10.91
N ILE A 263 15.24 -4.04 -10.82
CA ILE A 263 14.76 -5.41 -11.08
C ILE A 263 15.15 -5.90 -12.46
N GLU A 264 14.85 -5.14 -13.51
CA GLU A 264 15.14 -5.55 -14.88
C GLU A 264 16.63 -5.83 -15.08
N LYS A 265 17.50 -4.92 -14.62
CA LYS A 265 18.95 -5.05 -14.74
C LYS A 265 19.50 -6.26 -13.99
N ILE A 266 18.99 -6.53 -12.79
CA ILE A 266 19.44 -7.64 -11.95
C ILE A 266 18.91 -8.95 -12.54
N SER A 267 17.63 -9.01 -12.92
CA SER A 267 17.00 -10.21 -13.48
C SER A 267 17.60 -10.64 -14.83
N ILE A 268 18.05 -9.69 -15.66
CA ILE A 268 18.76 -10.01 -16.90
C ILE A 268 20.12 -10.67 -16.61
N LYS A 269 20.84 -10.22 -15.56
CA LYS A 269 22.20 -10.72 -15.25
C LYS A 269 22.21 -12.12 -14.63
N ILE A 270 21.32 -12.40 -13.69
CA ILE A 270 21.37 -13.62 -12.87
C ILE A 270 20.12 -14.49 -12.99
N GLY A 271 19.14 -14.06 -13.78
CA GLY A 271 17.84 -14.73 -13.93
C GLY A 271 16.84 -14.32 -12.85
N GLN A 272 15.54 -14.22 -13.23
CA GLN A 272 14.49 -13.75 -12.35
C GLN A 272 14.28 -14.65 -11.13
N ASN A 273 14.28 -15.98 -11.32
CA ASN A 273 14.06 -16.93 -10.22
C ASN A 273 15.22 -16.92 -9.22
N VAL A 274 16.46 -16.80 -9.72
CA VAL A 274 17.66 -16.74 -8.87
C VAL A 274 17.68 -15.43 -8.10
N SER A 275 17.41 -14.30 -8.75
CA SER A 275 17.38 -13.00 -8.09
C SER A 275 16.31 -12.95 -6.99
N THR A 276 15.09 -13.45 -7.25
CA THR A 276 14.03 -13.55 -6.23
C THR A 276 14.47 -14.41 -5.04
N GLY A 277 15.13 -15.55 -5.30
CA GLY A 277 15.69 -16.41 -4.24
C GLY A 277 16.77 -15.72 -3.41
N VAL A 278 17.68 -14.99 -4.04
CA VAL A 278 18.72 -14.20 -3.34
C VAL A 278 18.09 -13.15 -2.44
N PHE A 279 17.09 -12.40 -2.94
CA PHE A 279 16.43 -11.38 -2.12
C PHE A 279 15.56 -11.96 -1.00
N LEU A 280 15.04 -13.18 -1.12
CA LEU A 280 14.41 -13.89 0.00
C LEU A 280 15.43 -14.18 1.11
N ILE A 281 16.65 -14.60 0.75
CA ILE A 281 17.73 -14.82 1.75
C ILE A 281 18.16 -13.50 2.39
N VAL A 282 18.32 -12.42 1.60
CA VAL A 282 18.64 -11.08 2.11
C VAL A 282 17.55 -10.58 3.07
N LEU A 283 16.28 -10.80 2.72
CA LEU A 283 15.14 -10.44 3.56
C LEU A 283 15.13 -11.21 4.89
N ALA A 284 15.42 -12.52 4.87
CA ALA A 284 15.55 -13.31 6.10
C ALA A 284 16.69 -12.81 7.01
N ALA A 285 17.86 -12.55 6.40
CA ALA A 285 19.00 -11.98 7.12
C ALA A 285 18.69 -10.60 7.71
N ALA A 286 17.97 -9.76 6.96
CA ALA A 286 17.56 -8.44 7.42
C ALA A 286 16.59 -8.54 8.62
N PHE A 287 15.60 -9.44 8.60
CA PHE A 287 14.72 -9.67 9.77
C PHE A 287 15.49 -10.19 10.97
N PHE A 288 16.45 -11.07 10.78
CA PHE A 288 17.32 -11.55 11.86
C PHE A 288 18.15 -10.41 12.46
N LEU A 289 18.83 -9.61 11.63
CA LEU A 289 19.63 -8.47 12.05
C LEU A 289 18.80 -7.37 12.73
N PHE A 290 17.52 -7.24 12.38
CA PHE A 290 16.62 -6.27 12.98
C PHE A 290 16.40 -6.54 14.49
N SER A 291 16.56 -7.76 14.97
CA SER A 291 16.47 -8.09 16.39
C SER A 291 17.68 -7.61 17.22
N SER A 292 18.76 -7.14 16.56
CA SER A 292 19.96 -6.64 17.23
C SER A 292 19.66 -5.48 18.19
N SER A 293 20.50 -5.32 19.21
CA SER A 293 20.52 -4.14 20.08
C SER A 293 21.20 -2.92 19.44
N GLU A 294 22.03 -3.14 18.43
CA GLU A 294 22.81 -2.09 17.77
C GLU A 294 21.94 -1.25 16.81
N THR A 295 21.76 0.02 17.10
CA THR A 295 20.90 0.93 16.33
C THR A 295 21.28 0.99 14.84
N LEU A 296 22.58 0.97 14.52
CA LEU A 296 23.04 0.98 13.13
C LEU A 296 22.59 -0.25 12.36
N LEU A 297 22.66 -1.44 12.97
CA LEU A 297 22.19 -2.69 12.36
C LEU A 297 20.67 -2.67 12.16
N VAL A 298 19.91 -2.10 13.10
CA VAL A 298 18.46 -1.91 12.96
C VAL A 298 18.12 -1.01 11.78
N ILE A 299 18.83 0.11 11.62
CA ILE A 299 18.64 1.04 10.50
C ILE A 299 18.93 0.37 9.16
N ILE A 300 20.09 -0.28 9.05
CA ILE A 300 20.48 -0.97 7.81
C ILE A 300 19.48 -2.07 7.46
N SER A 301 19.11 -2.89 8.46
CA SER A 301 18.15 -3.97 8.24
C SER A 301 16.77 -3.46 7.85
N PHE A 302 16.29 -2.36 8.41
CA PHE A 302 15.03 -1.74 8.02
C PHE A 302 15.02 -1.31 6.54
N LEU A 303 16.08 -0.69 6.07
CA LEU A 303 16.22 -0.30 4.67
C LEU A 303 16.34 -1.52 3.76
N LEU A 304 17.07 -2.57 4.17
CA LEU A 304 17.17 -3.82 3.44
C LEU A 304 15.84 -4.58 3.35
N ILE A 305 15.02 -4.56 4.42
CA ILE A 305 13.68 -5.15 4.40
C ILE A 305 12.83 -4.47 3.34
N ASN A 306 12.80 -3.13 3.30
CA ASN A 306 12.00 -2.38 2.33
C ASN A 306 12.51 -2.58 0.88
N PHE A 307 13.83 -2.59 0.68
CA PHE A 307 14.43 -2.86 -0.63
C PHE A 307 14.08 -4.26 -1.13
N SER A 308 14.28 -5.27 -0.28
CA SER A 308 14.04 -6.67 -0.64
C SER A 308 12.56 -6.96 -0.84
N PHE A 309 11.68 -6.35 -0.02
CA PHE A 309 10.24 -6.44 -0.21
C PHE A 309 9.82 -5.98 -1.59
N GLU A 310 10.19 -4.78 -1.97
CA GLU A 310 9.81 -4.19 -3.26
C GLU A 310 10.35 -5.00 -4.45
N PHE A 311 11.59 -5.52 -4.32
CA PHE A 311 12.18 -6.38 -5.34
C PHE A 311 11.37 -7.66 -5.55
N ILE A 312 11.08 -8.36 -4.46
CA ILE A 312 10.33 -9.64 -4.50
C ILE A 312 8.91 -9.39 -4.98
N ASP A 313 8.24 -8.37 -4.46
CA ASP A 313 6.86 -8.04 -4.82
C ASP A 313 6.72 -7.73 -6.31
N THR A 314 7.56 -6.87 -6.84
CA THR A 314 7.56 -6.53 -8.27
C THR A 314 7.93 -7.74 -9.13
N SER A 315 8.88 -8.56 -8.69
CA SER A 315 9.26 -9.80 -9.40
C SER A 315 8.09 -10.78 -9.47
N LEU A 316 7.40 -11.04 -8.36
CA LEU A 316 6.23 -11.91 -8.31
C LEU A 316 5.06 -11.37 -9.14
N ASN A 317 4.80 -10.06 -9.09
CA ASN A 317 3.78 -9.42 -9.91
C ASN A 317 4.09 -9.50 -11.42
N THR A 318 5.36 -9.43 -11.81
CA THR A 318 5.80 -9.65 -13.20
C THR A 318 5.44 -11.06 -13.65
N VAL A 319 5.74 -12.09 -12.84
CA VAL A 319 5.37 -13.49 -13.14
C VAL A 319 3.86 -13.65 -13.33
N VAL A 320 3.04 -13.00 -12.48
CA VAL A 320 1.58 -13.02 -12.66
C VAL A 320 1.16 -12.43 -13.99
N GLN A 321 1.75 -11.31 -14.39
CA GLN A 321 1.42 -10.65 -15.64
C GLN A 321 1.80 -11.49 -16.87
N GLU A 322 2.97 -12.16 -16.83
CA GLU A 322 3.45 -13.02 -17.90
C GLU A 322 2.62 -14.29 -18.06
N LEU A 323 2.21 -14.91 -16.95
CA LEU A 323 1.40 -16.12 -16.96
C LEU A 323 -0.08 -15.89 -17.21
N SER A 324 -0.55 -14.64 -17.14
CA SER A 324 -1.96 -14.28 -17.31
C SER A 324 -2.27 -13.85 -18.75
N SER A 325 -3.30 -14.44 -19.36
CA SER A 325 -3.85 -13.90 -20.62
C SER A 325 -4.59 -12.57 -20.35
N ASP A 326 -4.68 -11.71 -21.37
CA ASP A 326 -5.34 -10.39 -21.25
C ASP A 326 -6.78 -10.47 -20.73
N LYS A 327 -7.49 -11.58 -21.02
CA LYS A 327 -8.86 -11.80 -20.60
C LYS A 327 -9.02 -12.02 -19.09
N ILE A 328 -8.03 -12.65 -18.44
CA ILE A 328 -8.10 -13.02 -17.02
C ILE A 328 -7.22 -12.16 -16.11
N ARG A 329 -6.30 -11.36 -16.69
CA ARG A 329 -5.32 -10.55 -15.96
C ARG A 329 -5.97 -9.65 -14.90
N THR A 330 -6.97 -8.87 -15.31
CA THR A 330 -7.68 -7.94 -14.40
C THR A 330 -8.38 -8.70 -13.26
N THR A 331 -9.02 -9.82 -13.57
CA THR A 331 -9.68 -10.67 -12.56
C THR A 331 -8.69 -11.27 -11.58
N LEU A 332 -7.51 -11.66 -12.08
CA LEU A 332 -6.45 -12.27 -11.28
C LEU A 332 -5.84 -11.24 -10.31
N ILE A 333 -5.53 -10.04 -10.79
CA ILE A 333 -5.03 -8.94 -9.95
C ILE A 333 -6.05 -8.55 -8.89
N SER A 334 -7.33 -8.39 -9.26
CA SER A 334 -8.40 -8.11 -8.31
C SER A 334 -8.56 -9.22 -7.27
N GLY A 335 -8.40 -10.48 -7.68
CA GLY A 335 -8.41 -11.63 -6.78
C GLY A 335 -7.25 -11.62 -5.78
N ILE A 336 -6.04 -11.32 -6.23
CA ILE A 336 -4.87 -11.16 -5.37
C ILE A 336 -5.13 -10.06 -4.34
N ASN A 337 -5.56 -8.88 -4.78
CA ASN A 337 -5.82 -7.75 -3.88
C ASN A 337 -6.87 -8.09 -2.83
N THR A 338 -7.96 -8.78 -3.23
CA THR A 338 -9.02 -9.19 -2.29
C THR A 338 -8.51 -10.21 -1.28
N LEU A 339 -7.75 -11.22 -1.73
CA LEU A 339 -7.16 -12.22 -0.84
C LEU A 339 -6.14 -11.57 0.11
N THR A 340 -5.26 -10.72 -0.41
CA THR A 340 -4.27 -9.97 0.38
C THR A 340 -4.95 -9.12 1.46
N ALA A 341 -6.00 -8.38 1.11
CA ALA A 341 -6.73 -7.55 2.07
C ALA A 341 -7.44 -8.39 3.16
N GLY A 342 -8.03 -9.54 2.79
CA GLY A 342 -8.64 -10.45 3.74
C GLY A 342 -7.63 -11.09 4.71
N ILE A 343 -6.49 -11.55 4.20
CA ILE A 343 -5.39 -12.09 5.01
C ILE A 343 -4.83 -10.99 5.91
N MET A 344 -4.57 -9.79 5.36
CA MET A 344 -4.05 -8.64 6.09
C MET A 344 -4.94 -8.26 7.29
N PHE A 345 -6.26 -8.31 7.14
CA PHE A 345 -7.19 -8.06 8.25
C PHE A 345 -6.97 -9.04 9.41
N VAL A 346 -6.87 -10.35 9.13
CA VAL A 346 -6.63 -11.38 10.14
C VAL A 346 -5.24 -11.22 10.76
N GLU A 347 -4.21 -11.07 9.93
CA GLU A 347 -2.82 -10.91 10.39
C GLU A 347 -2.64 -9.66 11.24
N THR A 348 -3.24 -8.52 10.90
CA THR A 348 -3.18 -7.29 11.68
C THR A 348 -3.69 -7.53 13.11
N SER A 349 -4.80 -8.24 13.26
CA SER A 349 -5.37 -8.56 14.57
C SER A 349 -4.44 -9.46 15.39
N ILE A 350 -3.89 -10.51 14.77
CA ILE A 350 -3.00 -11.46 15.44
C ILE A 350 -1.68 -10.78 15.82
N ILE A 351 -1.02 -10.09 14.90
CA ILE A 351 0.27 -9.45 15.12
C ILE A 351 0.15 -8.34 16.17
N SER A 352 -0.94 -7.57 16.14
CA SER A 352 -1.24 -6.58 17.17
C SER A 352 -1.35 -7.18 18.58
N ALA A 353 -2.05 -8.31 18.70
CA ALA A 353 -2.17 -9.03 19.97
C ALA A 353 -0.82 -9.60 20.45
N LEU A 354 0.02 -10.06 19.52
CA LEU A 354 1.38 -10.51 19.83
C LEU A 354 2.27 -9.35 20.30
N PHE A 355 2.22 -8.18 19.66
CA PHE A 355 2.95 -6.99 20.10
C PHE A 355 2.53 -6.50 21.48
N ALA A 356 1.27 -6.68 21.86
CA ALA A 356 0.78 -6.31 23.19
C ALA A 356 1.28 -7.24 24.28
N LYS A 357 1.61 -8.50 23.96
CA LYS A 357 1.95 -9.54 24.92
C LYS A 357 3.44 -9.86 24.99
N TYR A 358 4.17 -9.70 23.89
CA TYR A 358 5.57 -10.09 23.75
C TYR A 358 6.44 -8.91 23.33
N ASN A 359 7.76 -9.07 23.40
CA ASN A 359 8.70 -8.07 22.94
C ASN A 359 8.49 -7.77 21.43
N ILE A 360 8.23 -6.51 21.13
CA ILE A 360 7.83 -6.04 19.80
C ILE A 360 8.88 -6.37 18.74
N SER A 361 10.16 -6.13 19.02
CA SER A 361 11.27 -6.38 18.09
C SER A 361 11.43 -7.87 17.79
N VAL A 362 11.26 -8.74 18.80
CA VAL A 362 11.34 -10.20 18.65
C VAL A 362 10.15 -10.70 17.80
N VAL A 363 8.94 -10.23 18.08
CA VAL A 363 7.76 -10.61 17.29
C VAL A 363 7.92 -10.16 15.83
N PHE A 364 8.36 -8.93 15.60
CA PHE A 364 8.59 -8.40 14.25
C PHE A 364 9.58 -9.29 13.47
N ALA A 365 10.72 -9.60 14.05
CA ALA A 365 11.73 -10.42 13.41
C ALA A 365 11.25 -11.87 13.19
N SER A 366 10.62 -12.49 14.19
CA SER A 366 10.15 -13.87 14.09
C SER A 366 9.03 -14.03 13.05
N VAL A 367 8.05 -13.13 13.03
CA VAL A 367 6.99 -13.14 12.01
C VAL A 367 7.59 -12.94 10.62
N GLY A 368 8.56 -12.02 10.46
CA GLY A 368 9.25 -11.81 9.19
C GLY A 368 10.02 -13.04 8.72
N ILE A 369 10.74 -13.75 9.61
CA ILE A 369 11.45 -14.97 9.26
C ILE A 369 10.46 -16.09 8.86
N VAL A 370 9.40 -16.28 9.64
CA VAL A 370 8.34 -17.26 9.31
C VAL A 370 7.72 -16.95 7.94
N LEU A 371 7.45 -15.68 7.65
CA LEU A 371 6.97 -15.25 6.33
C LEU A 371 7.92 -15.68 5.20
N VAL A 372 9.23 -15.39 5.35
CA VAL A 372 10.22 -15.75 4.32
C VAL A 372 10.26 -17.25 4.12
N MET A 373 10.17 -18.06 5.18
CA MET A 373 10.09 -19.52 5.08
C MET A 373 8.86 -19.96 4.28
N PHE A 374 7.67 -19.47 4.62
CA PHE A 374 6.44 -19.79 3.91
C PHE A 374 6.51 -19.36 2.43
N THR A 375 6.92 -18.13 2.18
CA THR A 375 7.08 -17.60 0.80
C THR A 375 8.04 -18.47 -0.01
N SER A 376 9.19 -18.84 0.57
CA SER A 376 10.18 -19.70 -0.10
C SER A 376 9.62 -21.09 -0.43
N ILE A 377 8.91 -21.73 0.51
CA ILE A 377 8.29 -23.03 0.31
C ILE A 377 7.28 -22.98 -0.85
N PHE A 378 6.33 -22.05 -0.82
CA PHE A 378 5.30 -21.95 -1.83
C PHE A 378 5.87 -21.51 -3.19
N TYR A 379 6.89 -20.66 -3.20
CA TYR A 379 7.59 -20.26 -4.42
C TYR A 379 8.32 -21.45 -5.07
N ILE A 380 9.00 -22.29 -4.28
CA ILE A 380 9.63 -23.52 -4.79
C ILE A 380 8.58 -24.50 -5.33
N LEU A 381 7.44 -24.66 -4.66
CA LEU A 381 6.33 -25.47 -5.15
C LEU A 381 5.76 -24.94 -6.47
N PHE A 382 5.64 -23.62 -6.60
CA PHE A 382 5.28 -22.97 -7.85
C PHE A 382 6.26 -23.31 -8.96
N LEU A 383 7.57 -23.12 -8.75
CA LEU A 383 8.61 -23.40 -9.74
C LEU A 383 8.63 -24.88 -10.17
N LYS A 384 8.50 -25.82 -9.22
CA LYS A 384 8.42 -27.25 -9.53
C LYS A 384 7.20 -27.59 -10.40
N THR A 385 6.06 -26.97 -10.15
CA THR A 385 4.82 -27.27 -10.90
C THR A 385 4.82 -26.65 -12.29
N ILE A 386 5.43 -25.47 -12.47
CA ILE A 386 5.54 -24.85 -13.80
C ILE A 386 6.55 -25.56 -14.68
N ASN A 387 7.71 -25.97 -14.14
CA ASN A 387 8.71 -26.74 -14.90
C ASN A 387 8.16 -28.09 -15.39
N LYS A 388 7.37 -28.77 -14.56
CA LYS A 388 6.71 -30.01 -14.97
C LYS A 388 5.69 -29.81 -16.09
N LYS A 389 5.06 -28.61 -16.18
CA LYS A 389 4.13 -28.29 -17.28
C LYS A 389 4.85 -27.98 -18.59
N ILE A 390 6.07 -27.47 -18.53
CA ILE A 390 6.88 -27.14 -19.73
C ILE A 390 7.54 -28.40 -20.30
N SER A 391 7.83 -29.40 -19.44
CA SER A 391 8.47 -30.68 -19.84
C SER A 391 7.48 -31.73 -20.36
N ASN A 392 6.17 -31.54 -20.15
CA ASN A 392 5.09 -32.37 -20.73
C ASN A 392 4.39 -31.61 -21.88
#